data_2ff951cdb7f873c94a929fa728345b83
#
_entry.id   2ff951cdb7f873c94a929fa728345b83
#
_cell.length_a   1.000
_cell.length_b   1.000
_cell.length_c   1.000
_cell.angle_alpha   90.00
_cell.angle_beta   90.00
_cell.angle_gamma   90.00
#
_symmetry.space_group_name_H-M   'P 1'
#
loop_
_entity.id
_entity.type
_entity.pdbx_description
1 polymer ?
#
loop_
_entity_poly.entity_id
_entity_poly.type
_entity_poly.pdbx_seq_one_letter_code
_entity_poly.pdbx_strand_id
1 'polypeptide(L)'
;MLAAARLSPLYVAHLQSHFTLHDRLHTEDLAAFEKAAPHIRAVAGSGESRVSRELISQLPALEIISVFGVGYDGVDVAAARERGVMVTHTPNVLNDDVADLAIGLMLSAARQLPAADRYVREGLWLQGPMPLARKMSGARLGLVGMGRIGQAIAHRALAFGMSVAYHARSARPALPYRFEAKLTDLAQASDFLVVITPGGAGTRHLVNAEVLQALGPKGILVNVARGSVVDEAALVQALGPKGILVNVARGSVVDEAALIEALEGGVIGGAALDVFEDEPRVPQRLIDLPQVVLVPHIGSATGQTRQAMADLAFGNVREHFAGRPVLTPVPECAPA
;
A
#
# COMPACT_ATOMS: atom_id res chain seq x y z
N MET A 1 16.36 10.06 -19.96
CA MET A 1 15.70 9.77 -18.69
C MET A 1 16.29 8.53 -18.04
N LEU A 2 16.26 8.40 -16.74
CA LEU A 2 16.62 7.19 -15.98
C LEU A 2 15.37 6.52 -15.41
N ALA A 3 15.16 5.23 -15.67
CA ALA A 3 14.26 4.40 -14.89
C ALA A 3 14.99 3.95 -13.61
N ALA A 4 14.48 4.35 -12.45
CA ALA A 4 15.10 4.04 -11.16
C ALA A 4 14.71 2.67 -10.60
N ALA A 5 13.72 2.01 -11.20
CA ALA A 5 13.28 0.65 -10.91
C ALA A 5 12.64 0.02 -12.14
N ARG A 6 12.24 -1.24 -12.03
CA ARG A 6 11.42 -1.88 -13.06
C ARG A 6 10.06 -1.19 -13.15
N LEU A 7 9.75 -0.62 -14.29
CA LEU A 7 8.52 0.15 -14.52
C LEU A 7 7.46 -0.71 -15.22
N SER A 8 6.20 -0.28 -15.14
CA SER A 8 5.11 -0.86 -15.91
C SER A 8 5.38 -0.78 -17.41
N PRO A 9 5.15 -1.85 -18.20
CA PRO A 9 5.34 -1.82 -19.65
C PRO A 9 4.56 -0.68 -20.36
N LEU A 10 3.38 -0.34 -19.90
CA LEU A 10 2.60 0.78 -20.43
C LEU A 10 3.32 2.12 -20.23
N TYR A 11 3.87 2.35 -19.04
CA TYR A 11 4.60 3.57 -18.76
C TYR A 11 5.93 3.63 -19.53
N VAL A 12 6.65 2.50 -19.62
CA VAL A 12 7.87 2.39 -20.45
C VAL A 12 7.58 2.74 -21.90
N ALA A 13 6.52 2.20 -22.50
CA ALA A 13 6.14 2.49 -23.89
C ALA A 13 5.88 3.99 -24.13
N HIS A 14 5.17 4.65 -23.21
CA HIS A 14 4.96 6.11 -23.28
C HIS A 14 6.27 6.88 -23.18
N LEU A 15 7.17 6.51 -22.29
CA LEU A 15 8.46 7.19 -22.12
C LEU A 15 9.34 7.00 -23.34
N GLN A 16 9.47 5.78 -23.85
CA GLN A 16 10.34 5.46 -25.01
C GLN A 16 9.87 6.10 -26.31
N SER A 17 8.57 6.40 -26.45
CA SER A 17 8.06 7.11 -27.64
C SER A 17 8.49 8.57 -27.73
N HIS A 18 9.00 9.15 -26.62
CA HIS A 18 9.35 10.58 -26.56
C HIS A 18 10.75 10.86 -26.01
N PHE A 19 11.35 9.89 -25.31
CA PHE A 19 12.61 10.08 -24.59
C PHE A 19 13.55 8.88 -24.76
N THR A 20 14.87 9.13 -24.73
CA THR A 20 15.84 8.06 -24.50
C THR A 20 15.74 7.61 -23.04
N LEU A 21 15.28 6.37 -22.82
CA LEU A 21 15.13 5.77 -21.49
C LEU A 21 16.28 4.82 -21.19
N HIS A 22 17.01 5.10 -20.13
CA HIS A 22 18.05 4.23 -19.58
C HIS A 22 17.44 3.39 -18.44
N ASP A 23 17.41 2.06 -18.63
CA ASP A 23 16.80 1.17 -17.63
C ASP A 23 17.83 0.84 -16.56
N ARG A 24 17.62 1.30 -15.35
CA ARG A 24 18.34 1.00 -14.11
C ARG A 24 19.88 1.06 -14.19
N LEU A 25 20.43 1.88 -15.07
CA LEU A 25 21.89 1.97 -15.26
C LEU A 25 22.67 2.21 -13.96
N HIS A 26 22.11 2.97 -13.03
CA HIS A 26 22.72 3.29 -11.72
C HIS A 26 22.93 2.05 -10.83
N THR A 27 22.35 0.90 -11.18
CA THR A 27 22.52 -0.38 -10.47
C THR A 27 23.02 -1.51 -11.37
N GLU A 28 22.69 -1.45 -12.66
CA GLU A 28 22.96 -2.55 -13.60
C GLU A 28 24.28 -2.34 -14.37
N ASP A 29 24.65 -1.08 -14.69
CA ASP A 29 25.86 -0.72 -15.44
C ASP A 29 26.39 0.66 -15.01
N LEU A 30 27.24 0.68 -14.00
CA LEU A 30 27.81 1.91 -13.43
C LEU A 30 28.64 2.70 -14.43
N ALA A 31 29.37 2.04 -15.34
CA ALA A 31 30.20 2.71 -16.34
C ALA A 31 29.36 3.43 -17.40
N ALA A 32 28.25 2.82 -17.83
CA ALA A 32 27.29 3.47 -18.70
C ALA A 32 26.52 4.58 -17.96
N PHE A 33 26.23 4.37 -16.67
CA PHE A 33 25.59 5.39 -15.85
C PHE A 33 26.44 6.64 -15.71
N GLU A 34 27.73 6.53 -15.37
CA GLU A 34 28.64 7.67 -15.24
C GLU A 34 28.69 8.53 -16.51
N LYS A 35 28.66 7.89 -17.69
CA LYS A 35 28.61 8.59 -18.98
C LYS A 35 27.26 9.29 -19.25
N ALA A 36 26.15 8.67 -18.82
CA ALA A 36 24.81 9.19 -19.06
C ALA A 36 24.38 10.23 -18.02
N ALA A 37 24.84 10.13 -16.78
CA ALA A 37 24.42 10.93 -15.63
C ALA A 37 24.41 12.45 -15.87
N PRO A 38 25.44 13.06 -16.53
CA PRO A 38 25.44 14.50 -16.82
C PRO A 38 24.27 14.96 -17.71
N HIS A 39 23.65 14.05 -18.46
CA HIS A 39 22.59 14.35 -19.42
C HIS A 39 21.20 13.87 -18.98
N ILE A 40 21.08 13.20 -17.84
CA ILE A 40 19.80 12.72 -17.31
C ILE A 40 19.04 13.91 -16.70
N ARG A 41 17.98 14.32 -17.39
CA ARG A 41 17.11 15.42 -16.96
C ARG A 41 15.86 14.97 -16.19
N ALA A 42 15.51 13.67 -16.27
CA ALA A 42 14.34 13.14 -15.57
C ALA A 42 14.61 11.73 -15.03
N VAL A 43 14.01 11.42 -13.88
CA VAL A 43 13.94 10.09 -13.28
C VAL A 43 12.48 9.61 -13.30
N ALA A 44 12.26 8.40 -13.80
CA ALA A 44 10.99 7.70 -13.70
C ALA A 44 11.13 6.60 -12.64
N GLY A 45 10.22 6.57 -11.68
CA GLY A 45 10.20 5.61 -10.59
C GLY A 45 8.85 4.95 -10.38
N SER A 46 8.82 3.89 -9.58
CA SER A 46 7.62 3.33 -8.96
C SER A 46 7.53 3.77 -7.50
N GLY A 47 6.47 3.38 -6.79
CA GLY A 47 6.36 3.65 -5.35
C GLY A 47 7.44 2.99 -4.48
N GLU A 48 8.24 2.07 -5.05
CA GLU A 48 9.31 1.32 -4.38
C GLU A 48 10.72 1.78 -4.81
N SER A 49 10.80 2.67 -5.80
CA SER A 49 12.07 3.17 -6.30
C SER A 49 12.84 3.94 -5.23
N ARG A 50 14.10 3.61 -5.03
CA ARG A 50 15.01 4.39 -4.18
C ARG A 50 15.68 5.49 -4.98
N VAL A 51 15.19 6.72 -4.83
CA VAL A 51 15.78 7.92 -5.40
C VAL A 51 16.33 8.74 -4.24
N SER A 52 17.49 8.30 -3.76
CA SER A 52 18.15 8.88 -2.59
C SER A 52 18.83 10.22 -2.90
N ARG A 53 19.27 10.93 -1.87
CA ARG A 53 20.09 12.15 -1.98
C ARG A 53 21.34 11.91 -2.80
N GLU A 54 21.99 10.75 -2.63
CA GLU A 54 23.20 10.37 -3.36
C GLU A 54 22.90 10.24 -4.86
N LEU A 55 21.86 9.52 -5.25
CA LEU A 55 21.46 9.40 -6.65
C LEU A 55 21.09 10.78 -7.24
N ILE A 56 20.32 11.57 -6.52
CA ILE A 56 19.95 12.94 -6.94
C ILE A 56 21.23 13.78 -7.15
N SER A 57 22.24 13.66 -6.28
CA SER A 57 23.48 14.43 -6.39
C SER A 57 24.33 14.06 -7.61
N GLN A 58 24.23 12.81 -8.07
CA GLN A 58 24.95 12.30 -9.26
C GLN A 58 24.32 12.76 -10.58
N LEU A 59 23.15 13.37 -10.56
CA LEU A 59 22.39 13.79 -11.74
C LEU A 59 22.34 15.34 -11.84
N PRO A 60 23.41 16.00 -12.31
CA PRO A 60 23.49 17.47 -12.28
C PRO A 60 22.41 18.18 -13.09
N ALA A 61 21.94 17.56 -14.19
CA ALA A 61 20.90 18.11 -15.05
C ALA A 61 19.46 17.70 -14.66
N LEU A 62 19.26 17.03 -13.51
CA LEU A 62 17.94 16.53 -13.10
C LEU A 62 16.96 17.67 -12.83
N GLU A 63 15.78 17.59 -13.41
CA GLU A 63 14.71 18.60 -13.32
C GLU A 63 13.42 18.02 -12.72
N ILE A 64 13.11 16.73 -12.99
CA ILE A 64 11.87 16.11 -12.55
C ILE A 64 12.06 14.64 -12.16
N ILE A 65 11.39 14.22 -11.08
CA ILE A 65 11.21 12.84 -10.67
C ILE A 65 9.72 12.51 -10.78
N SER A 66 9.35 11.55 -11.66
CA SER A 66 7.97 11.13 -11.87
C SER A 66 7.74 9.73 -11.30
N VAL A 67 6.93 9.65 -10.24
CA VAL A 67 6.61 8.40 -9.56
C VAL A 67 5.32 7.80 -10.09
N PHE A 68 5.39 6.59 -10.65
CA PHE A 68 4.25 5.77 -11.02
C PHE A 68 3.67 5.10 -9.77
N GLY A 69 2.86 5.83 -9.01
CA GLY A 69 2.29 5.40 -7.72
C GLY A 69 1.78 6.58 -6.91
N VAL A 70 0.99 6.31 -5.88
CA VAL A 70 0.57 7.32 -4.89
C VAL A 70 1.66 7.57 -3.86
N GLY A 71 2.29 6.50 -3.37
CA GLY A 71 3.40 6.59 -2.43
C GLY A 71 4.69 6.95 -3.13
N TYR A 72 5.46 7.84 -2.51
CA TYR A 72 6.77 8.30 -2.99
C TYR A 72 7.83 8.25 -1.86
N ASP A 73 7.63 7.36 -0.92
CA ASP A 73 8.47 7.24 0.30
C ASP A 73 9.94 6.91 -0.01
N GLY A 74 10.20 6.32 -1.18
CA GLY A 74 11.55 6.03 -1.65
C GLY A 74 12.29 7.21 -2.28
N VAL A 75 11.64 8.37 -2.44
CA VAL A 75 12.24 9.59 -2.98
C VAL A 75 12.65 10.53 -1.84
N ASP A 76 13.90 10.97 -1.80
CA ASP A 76 14.32 12.07 -0.93
C ASP A 76 13.78 13.40 -1.49
N VAL A 77 12.54 13.71 -1.13
CA VAL A 77 11.84 14.92 -1.58
C VAL A 77 12.55 16.18 -1.07
N ALA A 78 13.16 16.14 0.11
CA ALA A 78 13.90 17.28 0.65
C ALA A 78 15.12 17.58 -0.22
N ALA A 79 15.92 16.56 -0.56
CA ALA A 79 17.06 16.71 -1.46
C ALA A 79 16.64 17.18 -2.87
N ALA A 80 15.52 16.66 -3.39
CA ALA A 80 14.98 17.10 -4.67
C ALA A 80 14.64 18.61 -4.64
N ARG A 81 13.92 19.07 -3.61
CA ARG A 81 13.54 20.47 -3.44
C ARG A 81 14.74 21.40 -3.26
N GLU A 82 15.75 21.03 -2.48
CA GLU A 82 17.00 21.80 -2.30
C GLU A 82 17.68 22.10 -3.65
N ARG A 83 17.48 21.23 -4.64
CA ARG A 83 18.02 21.39 -6.00
C ARG A 83 17.01 21.93 -7.02
N GLY A 84 15.82 22.32 -6.62
CA GLY A 84 14.76 22.77 -7.52
C GLY A 84 14.19 21.66 -8.41
N VAL A 85 14.39 20.39 -8.05
CA VAL A 85 13.86 19.23 -8.79
C VAL A 85 12.40 19.00 -8.41
N MET A 86 11.52 18.96 -9.41
CA MET A 86 10.10 18.70 -9.25
C MET A 86 9.86 17.20 -8.95
N VAL A 87 9.04 16.89 -7.94
CA VAL A 87 8.59 15.51 -7.67
C VAL A 87 7.10 15.41 -7.92
N THR A 88 6.69 14.40 -8.70
CA THR A 88 5.29 14.13 -9.06
C THR A 88 4.91 12.70 -8.77
N HIS A 89 3.60 12.45 -8.57
CA HIS A 89 3.05 11.13 -8.29
C HIS A 89 1.71 10.93 -9.00
N THR A 90 1.05 9.77 -8.85
CA THR A 90 -0.23 9.48 -9.52
C THR A 90 -1.39 9.31 -8.53
N PRO A 91 -1.82 10.39 -7.85
CA PRO A 91 -2.94 10.34 -6.91
C PRO A 91 -4.28 10.23 -7.65
N ASN A 92 -5.31 9.78 -6.93
CA ASN A 92 -6.72 9.72 -7.34
C ASN A 92 -7.10 8.60 -8.31
N VAL A 93 -6.23 8.18 -9.19
CA VAL A 93 -6.54 7.22 -10.27
C VAL A 93 -6.65 5.76 -9.81
N LEU A 94 -6.20 5.44 -8.59
CA LEU A 94 -6.19 4.06 -8.05
C LEU A 94 -7.03 3.88 -6.78
N ASN A 95 -7.77 4.89 -6.35
CA ASN A 95 -8.50 4.86 -5.07
C ASN A 95 -9.52 3.74 -4.99
N ASP A 96 -10.24 3.52 -6.09
CA ASP A 96 -11.29 2.50 -6.17
C ASP A 96 -10.70 1.09 -6.17
N ASP A 97 -9.66 0.83 -6.94
CA ASP A 97 -9.00 -0.47 -6.99
C ASP A 97 -8.45 -0.89 -5.63
N VAL A 98 -7.76 0.03 -4.94
CA VAL A 98 -7.23 -0.24 -3.60
C VAL A 98 -8.35 -0.51 -2.60
N ALA A 99 -9.47 0.24 -2.71
CA ALA A 99 -10.61 0.03 -1.84
C ALA A 99 -11.32 -1.31 -2.15
N ASP A 100 -11.44 -1.68 -3.42
CA ASP A 100 -11.99 -2.96 -3.86
C ASP A 100 -11.15 -4.12 -3.34
N LEU A 101 -9.82 -4.04 -3.51
CA LEU A 101 -8.93 -5.08 -3.01
C LEU A 101 -8.95 -5.18 -1.48
N ALA A 102 -8.96 -4.06 -0.76
CA ALA A 102 -9.04 -4.07 0.70
C ALA A 102 -10.30 -4.82 1.18
N ILE A 103 -11.46 -4.50 0.63
CA ILE A 103 -12.73 -5.22 0.93
C ILE A 103 -12.65 -6.69 0.49
N GLY A 104 -12.09 -6.96 -0.69
CA GLY A 104 -11.92 -8.31 -1.23
C GLY A 104 -11.05 -9.19 -0.32
N LEU A 105 -9.92 -8.67 0.18
CA LEU A 105 -9.04 -9.38 1.10
C LEU A 105 -9.65 -9.52 2.51
N MET A 106 -10.35 -8.49 3.01
CA MET A 106 -11.13 -8.60 4.24
C MET A 106 -12.15 -9.74 4.15
N LEU A 107 -12.89 -9.82 3.05
CA LEU A 107 -13.87 -10.89 2.82
C LEU A 107 -13.19 -12.25 2.64
N SER A 108 -12.12 -12.32 1.85
CA SER A 108 -11.38 -13.55 1.59
C SER A 108 -10.77 -14.13 2.87
N ALA A 109 -10.17 -13.29 3.71
CA ALA A 109 -9.62 -13.70 5.00
C ALA A 109 -10.72 -14.11 5.99
N ALA A 110 -11.77 -13.29 6.14
CA ALA A 110 -12.87 -13.59 7.07
C ALA A 110 -13.61 -14.87 6.69
N ARG A 111 -13.76 -15.19 5.41
CA ARG A 111 -14.48 -16.36 4.88
C ARG A 111 -13.56 -17.50 4.46
N GLN A 112 -12.22 -17.33 4.56
CA GLN A 112 -11.21 -18.31 4.18
C GLN A 112 -11.39 -18.82 2.72
N LEU A 113 -11.68 -17.91 1.77
CA LEU A 113 -12.09 -18.29 0.42
C LEU A 113 -11.06 -19.16 -0.33
N PRO A 114 -9.74 -18.88 -0.33
CA PRO A 114 -8.76 -19.75 -0.99
C PRO A 114 -8.64 -21.13 -0.33
N ALA A 115 -8.75 -21.21 0.99
CA ALA A 115 -8.78 -22.49 1.69
C ALA A 115 -10.05 -23.28 1.36
N ALA A 116 -11.18 -22.62 1.24
CA ALA A 116 -12.45 -23.26 0.83
C ALA A 116 -12.39 -23.80 -0.61
N ASP A 117 -11.79 -23.07 -1.54
CA ASP A 117 -11.57 -23.55 -2.90
C ASP A 117 -10.68 -24.82 -2.91
N ARG A 118 -9.54 -24.78 -2.17
CA ARG A 118 -8.66 -25.96 -2.03
C ARG A 118 -9.38 -27.14 -1.39
N TYR A 119 -10.18 -26.90 -0.33
CA TYR A 119 -10.94 -27.92 0.37
C TYR A 119 -11.83 -28.75 -0.56
N VAL A 120 -12.48 -28.09 -1.53
CA VAL A 120 -13.29 -28.76 -2.55
C VAL A 120 -12.42 -29.53 -3.55
N ARG A 121 -11.36 -28.87 -4.09
CA ARG A 121 -10.49 -29.46 -5.11
C ARG A 121 -9.73 -30.69 -4.63
N GLU A 122 -9.34 -30.70 -3.36
CA GLU A 122 -8.65 -31.82 -2.70
C GLU A 122 -9.61 -32.94 -2.25
N GLY A 123 -10.91 -32.79 -2.45
CA GLY A 123 -11.91 -33.78 -2.07
C GLY A 123 -12.18 -33.89 -0.57
N LEU A 124 -11.66 -32.98 0.23
CA LEU A 124 -11.83 -32.99 1.70
C LEU A 124 -13.29 -32.81 2.13
N TRP A 125 -14.10 -32.16 1.31
CA TRP A 125 -15.53 -32.03 1.57
C TRP A 125 -16.28 -33.37 1.62
N LEU A 126 -15.79 -34.38 0.94
CA LEU A 126 -16.34 -35.76 1.05
C LEU A 126 -16.11 -36.38 2.42
N GLN A 127 -15.16 -35.87 3.18
CA GLN A 127 -14.81 -36.35 4.51
C GLN A 127 -15.56 -35.62 5.63
N GLY A 128 -16.12 -34.44 5.35
CA GLY A 128 -16.89 -33.66 6.32
C GLY A 128 -17.01 -32.17 5.95
N PRO A 129 -17.78 -31.39 6.69
CA PRO A 129 -17.93 -29.97 6.44
C PRO A 129 -16.67 -29.18 6.83
N MET A 130 -16.38 -28.12 6.06
CA MET A 130 -15.33 -27.17 6.41
C MET A 130 -15.67 -26.43 7.73
N PRO A 131 -14.68 -26.09 8.57
CA PRO A 131 -14.90 -25.27 9.77
C PRO A 131 -15.59 -23.94 9.49
N LEU A 132 -16.38 -23.47 10.47
CA LEU A 132 -17.14 -22.22 10.32
C LEU A 132 -16.21 -21.00 10.27
N ALA A 133 -16.44 -20.12 9.31
CA ALA A 133 -15.73 -18.87 9.10
C ALA A 133 -16.47 -17.67 9.76
N ARG A 134 -15.86 -16.46 9.64
CA ARG A 134 -16.43 -15.22 10.22
C ARG A 134 -17.41 -14.55 9.28
N LYS A 135 -18.45 -13.94 9.87
CA LYS A 135 -19.38 -13.08 9.15
C LYS A 135 -18.82 -11.65 9.05
N MET A 136 -18.86 -11.06 7.86
CA MET A 136 -18.49 -9.67 7.63
C MET A 136 -19.71 -8.75 7.65
N SER A 137 -20.84 -9.21 7.12
CA SER A 137 -22.07 -8.40 7.05
C SER A 137 -22.55 -7.99 8.43
N GLY A 138 -22.84 -6.68 8.60
CA GLY A 138 -23.29 -6.09 9.86
C GLY A 138 -22.19 -5.88 10.89
N ALA A 139 -20.92 -6.16 10.57
CA ALA A 139 -19.78 -5.92 11.45
C ALA A 139 -19.47 -4.42 11.59
N ARG A 140 -18.62 -4.08 12.56
CA ARG A 140 -18.21 -2.71 12.88
C ARG A 140 -16.86 -2.41 12.20
N LEU A 141 -16.84 -1.40 11.35
CA LEU A 141 -15.63 -0.94 10.65
C LEU A 141 -15.11 0.35 11.30
N GLY A 142 -13.88 0.32 11.79
CA GLY A 142 -13.10 1.49 12.18
C GLY A 142 -12.11 1.88 11.12
N LEU A 143 -12.07 3.16 10.74
CA LEU A 143 -11.14 3.71 9.76
C LEU A 143 -10.15 4.67 10.43
N VAL A 144 -8.87 4.34 10.44
CA VAL A 144 -7.80 5.22 10.88
C VAL A 144 -7.31 6.02 9.68
N GLY A 145 -7.88 7.20 9.48
CA GLY A 145 -7.75 8.02 8.29
C GLY A 145 -9.03 8.02 7.45
N MET A 146 -9.49 9.21 7.06
CA MET A 146 -10.71 9.40 6.28
C MET A 146 -10.39 10.23 5.02
N GLY A 147 -9.28 9.88 4.35
CA GLY A 147 -8.92 10.41 3.04
C GLY A 147 -9.78 9.83 1.90
N ARG A 148 -9.34 9.99 0.67
CA ARG A 148 -10.07 9.50 -0.52
C ARG A 148 -10.28 7.98 -0.51
N ILE A 149 -9.22 7.20 -0.26
CA ILE A 149 -9.31 5.74 -0.18
C ILE A 149 -10.13 5.31 1.04
N GLY A 150 -9.96 5.97 2.20
CA GLY A 150 -10.78 5.68 3.39
C GLY A 150 -12.28 5.88 3.14
N GLN A 151 -12.67 6.93 2.44
CA GLN A 151 -14.06 7.17 2.03
C GLN A 151 -14.55 6.13 1.02
N ALA A 152 -13.69 5.72 0.06
CA ALA A 152 -14.03 4.67 -0.90
C ALA A 152 -14.25 3.31 -0.22
N ILE A 153 -13.43 2.96 0.78
CA ILE A 153 -13.62 1.76 1.62
C ILE A 153 -14.92 1.87 2.43
N ALA A 154 -15.15 3.02 3.08
CA ALA A 154 -16.37 3.25 3.86
C ALA A 154 -17.64 3.05 3.02
N HIS A 155 -17.66 3.61 1.82
CA HIS A 155 -18.79 3.47 0.89
C HIS A 155 -19.09 2.00 0.55
N ARG A 156 -18.04 1.21 0.28
CA ARG A 156 -18.18 -0.22 -0.02
C ARG A 156 -18.65 -1.04 1.19
N ALA A 157 -18.14 -0.70 2.36
CA ALA A 157 -18.52 -1.35 3.61
C ALA A 157 -20.02 -1.19 3.95
N LEU A 158 -20.63 -0.05 3.60
CA LEU A 158 -22.06 0.16 3.76
C LEU A 158 -22.91 -0.85 2.99
N ALA A 159 -22.45 -1.32 1.80
CA ALA A 159 -23.15 -2.35 1.03
C ALA A 159 -23.19 -3.72 1.75
N PHE A 160 -22.27 -3.96 2.69
CA PHE A 160 -22.28 -5.11 3.58
C PHE A 160 -23.10 -4.85 4.86
N GLY A 161 -23.80 -3.72 4.97
CA GLY A 161 -24.53 -3.34 6.18
C GLY A 161 -23.61 -3.07 7.37
N MET A 162 -22.32 -2.80 7.15
CA MET A 162 -21.40 -2.49 8.23
C MET A 162 -21.67 -1.10 8.80
N SER A 163 -21.53 -0.94 10.12
CA SER A 163 -21.45 0.39 10.73
C SER A 163 -20.03 0.94 10.58
N VAL A 164 -19.91 2.23 10.23
CA VAL A 164 -18.62 2.86 9.99
C VAL A 164 -18.37 3.96 11.01
N ALA A 165 -17.21 3.92 11.66
CA ALA A 165 -16.66 5.00 12.46
C ALA A 165 -15.22 5.31 12.00
N TYR A 166 -14.70 6.50 12.32
CA TYR A 166 -13.36 6.87 11.92
C TYR A 166 -12.63 7.70 12.97
N HIS A 167 -11.31 7.61 12.94
CA HIS A 167 -10.37 8.50 13.60
C HIS A 167 -9.56 9.27 12.56
N ALA A 168 -9.35 10.56 12.80
CA ALA A 168 -8.51 11.44 11.99
C ALA A 168 -7.98 12.59 12.87
N ARG A 169 -7.03 13.38 12.38
CA ARG A 169 -6.51 14.57 13.10
C ARG A 169 -7.59 15.56 13.52
N SER A 170 -8.69 15.60 12.76
CA SER A 170 -9.86 16.44 13.07
C SER A 170 -11.14 15.78 12.53
N ALA A 171 -12.25 16.07 13.18
CA ALA A 171 -13.57 15.66 12.71
C ALA A 171 -13.87 16.26 11.32
N ARG A 172 -14.65 15.54 10.53
CA ARG A 172 -15.14 15.96 9.21
C ARG A 172 -16.67 15.99 9.23
N PRO A 173 -17.28 17.10 9.68
CA PRO A 173 -18.73 17.17 9.90
C PRO A 173 -19.59 16.91 8.65
N ALA A 174 -19.02 17.10 7.45
CA ALA A 174 -19.70 16.82 6.19
C ALA A 174 -19.85 15.31 5.88
N LEU A 175 -19.18 14.43 6.62
CA LEU A 175 -19.27 12.99 6.41
C LEU A 175 -20.31 12.37 7.36
N PRO A 176 -21.11 11.40 6.88
CA PRO A 176 -22.18 10.77 7.68
C PRO A 176 -21.68 9.69 8.64
N TYR A 177 -20.38 9.69 8.98
CA TYR A 177 -19.75 8.66 9.80
C TYR A 177 -19.41 9.19 11.19
N ARG A 178 -19.47 8.32 12.20
CA ARG A 178 -19.10 8.65 13.58
C ARG A 178 -17.62 8.92 13.70
N PHE A 179 -17.27 10.09 14.22
CA PHE A 179 -15.90 10.45 14.55
C PHE A 179 -15.53 9.99 15.95
N GLU A 180 -14.38 9.34 16.10
CA GLU A 180 -13.79 8.98 17.38
C GLU A 180 -12.51 9.78 17.60
N ALA A 181 -12.51 10.60 18.64
CA ALA A 181 -11.36 11.46 18.97
C ALA A 181 -10.16 10.64 19.49
N LYS A 182 -10.41 9.51 20.15
CA LYS A 182 -9.39 8.59 20.63
C LYS A 182 -9.34 7.35 19.76
N LEU A 183 -8.13 6.98 19.34
CA LEU A 183 -7.91 5.83 18.49
C LEU A 183 -8.22 4.50 19.21
N THR A 184 -7.95 4.43 20.51
CA THR A 184 -8.29 3.26 21.34
C THR A 184 -9.78 3.03 21.42
N ASP A 185 -10.61 4.10 21.51
CA ASP A 185 -12.07 3.97 21.53
C ASP A 185 -12.58 3.46 20.18
N LEU A 186 -12.01 3.95 19.06
CA LEU A 186 -12.29 3.43 17.73
C LEU A 186 -11.94 1.94 17.64
N ALA A 187 -10.74 1.55 18.07
CA ALA A 187 -10.28 0.16 18.01
C ALA A 187 -11.19 -0.76 18.81
N GLN A 188 -11.53 -0.41 20.05
CA GLN A 188 -12.43 -1.17 20.91
C GLN A 188 -13.83 -1.34 20.32
N ALA A 189 -14.31 -0.34 19.59
CA ALA A 189 -15.60 -0.36 18.93
C ALA A 189 -15.60 -1.07 17.58
N SER A 190 -14.48 -1.63 17.13
CA SER A 190 -14.31 -2.19 15.78
C SER A 190 -14.15 -3.70 15.79
N ASP A 191 -14.70 -4.37 14.79
CA ASP A 191 -14.41 -5.76 14.43
C ASP A 191 -13.33 -5.82 13.34
N PHE A 192 -13.30 -4.79 12.49
CA PHE A 192 -12.31 -4.53 11.46
C PHE A 192 -11.73 -3.13 11.67
N LEU A 193 -10.41 -3.02 11.83
CA LEU A 193 -9.72 -1.73 11.94
C LEU A 193 -8.85 -1.53 10.71
N VAL A 194 -9.23 -0.62 9.83
CA VAL A 194 -8.51 -0.30 8.61
C VAL A 194 -7.65 0.93 8.82
N VAL A 195 -6.35 0.78 8.60
CA VAL A 195 -5.36 1.86 8.70
C VAL A 195 -5.06 2.39 7.30
N ILE A 196 -5.37 3.65 7.07
CA ILE A 196 -5.23 4.32 5.76
C ILE A 196 -4.76 5.78 5.92
N THR A 197 -3.77 5.99 6.78
CA THR A 197 -3.09 7.28 6.96
C THR A 197 -1.86 7.37 6.08
N PRO A 198 -1.40 8.57 5.68
CA PRO A 198 -0.06 8.74 5.13
C PRO A 198 1.00 8.25 6.13
N GLY A 199 2.14 7.75 5.62
CA GLY A 199 3.33 7.51 6.42
C GLY A 199 4.01 8.82 6.85
N GLY A 200 4.99 8.72 7.74
CA GLY A 200 5.79 9.84 8.21
C GLY A 200 5.92 9.90 9.73
N ALA A 201 6.71 10.87 10.23
CA ALA A 201 7.01 10.97 11.66
C ALA A 201 5.77 11.09 12.54
N GLY A 202 4.75 11.81 12.08
CA GLY A 202 3.50 12.04 12.84
C GLY A 202 2.54 10.86 12.91
N THR A 203 2.83 9.77 12.18
CA THR A 203 1.99 8.56 12.15
C THR A 203 2.80 7.30 12.49
N ARG A 204 4.08 7.45 12.82
CA ARG A 204 4.92 6.31 13.22
C ARG A 204 4.35 5.63 14.45
N HIS A 205 4.15 4.31 14.36
CA HIS A 205 3.57 3.46 15.42
C HIS A 205 2.26 4.05 16.00
N LEU A 206 1.46 4.71 15.15
CA LEU A 206 0.15 5.23 15.54
C LEU A 206 -0.76 4.09 16.04
N VAL A 207 -0.68 2.91 15.40
CA VAL A 207 -1.31 1.67 15.87
C VAL A 207 -0.27 0.92 16.70
N ASN A 208 -0.23 1.25 17.97
CA ASN A 208 0.67 0.68 18.98
C ASN A 208 0.02 -0.47 19.77
N ALA A 209 0.72 -0.99 20.76
CA ALA A 209 0.23 -2.08 21.61
C ALA A 209 -1.12 -1.76 22.28
N GLU A 210 -1.33 -0.53 22.74
CA GLU A 210 -2.57 -0.12 23.40
C GLU A 210 -3.76 -0.18 22.44
N VAL A 211 -3.59 0.31 21.20
CA VAL A 211 -4.62 0.27 20.15
C VAL A 211 -4.93 -1.18 19.75
N LEU A 212 -3.89 -2.02 19.61
CA LEU A 212 -4.05 -3.43 19.24
C LEU A 212 -4.73 -4.24 20.36
N GLN A 213 -4.39 -3.97 21.62
CA GLN A 213 -5.08 -4.58 22.77
C GLN A 213 -6.55 -4.15 22.83
N ALA A 214 -6.85 -2.87 22.51
CA ALA A 214 -8.22 -2.38 22.46
C ALA A 214 -9.03 -3.04 21.32
N LEU A 215 -8.42 -3.33 20.17
CA LEU A 215 -9.03 -4.10 19.07
C LEU A 215 -9.34 -5.54 19.50
N GLY A 216 -8.48 -6.11 20.33
CA GLY A 216 -8.66 -7.39 20.99
C GLY A 216 -8.37 -8.63 20.12
N PRO A 217 -8.40 -9.83 20.74
CA PRO A 217 -7.87 -11.07 20.17
C PRO A 217 -8.71 -11.67 19.03
N LYS A 218 -9.79 -11.04 18.67
CA LYS A 218 -10.66 -11.40 17.55
C LYS A 218 -10.69 -10.32 16.48
N GLY A 219 -9.96 -9.21 16.66
CA GLY A 219 -9.94 -8.11 15.75
C GLY A 219 -9.32 -8.48 14.40
N ILE A 220 -9.73 -7.80 13.34
CA ILE A 220 -9.08 -7.88 12.04
C ILE A 220 -8.42 -6.53 11.80
N LEU A 221 -7.08 -6.52 11.75
CA LEU A 221 -6.32 -5.34 11.37
C LEU A 221 -6.06 -5.35 9.87
N VAL A 222 -6.38 -4.25 9.21
CA VAL A 222 -6.18 -4.08 7.76
C VAL A 222 -5.26 -2.89 7.53
N ASN A 223 -4.05 -3.14 7.06
CA ASN A 223 -3.10 -2.08 6.75
C ASN A 223 -3.12 -1.76 5.24
N VAL A 224 -3.60 -0.58 4.92
CA VAL A 224 -3.60 0.01 3.56
C VAL A 224 -2.71 1.26 3.52
N ALA A 225 -2.00 1.54 4.62
CA ALA A 225 -1.19 2.74 4.83
C ALA A 225 0.30 2.51 4.50
N ARG A 226 1.12 2.42 5.56
CA ARG A 226 2.56 2.14 5.53
C ARG A 226 2.93 1.31 6.76
N GLY A 227 4.06 0.58 6.69
CA GLY A 227 4.58 -0.20 7.79
C GLY A 227 4.81 0.59 9.04
N SER A 228 5.51 1.67 8.88
CA SER A 228 5.84 2.53 10.01
C SER A 228 4.65 3.02 10.84
N VAL A 229 3.42 2.84 10.35
CA VAL A 229 2.19 3.24 11.05
C VAL A 229 1.76 2.23 12.10
N VAL A 230 2.12 0.96 11.94
CA VAL A 230 1.80 -0.13 12.88
C VAL A 230 3.05 -0.51 13.64
N ASP A 231 2.94 -0.79 14.93
CA ASP A 231 3.99 -1.41 15.74
C ASP A 231 3.94 -2.92 15.53
N GLU A 232 4.88 -3.43 14.75
CA GLU A 232 4.92 -4.84 14.31
C GLU A 232 5.15 -5.80 15.47
N ALA A 233 6.04 -5.45 16.39
CA ALA A 233 6.32 -6.29 17.57
C ALA A 233 5.09 -6.43 18.45
N ALA A 234 4.31 -5.36 18.58
CA ALA A 234 3.07 -5.37 19.33
C ALA A 234 1.95 -6.12 18.57
N LEU A 235 1.96 -6.10 17.23
CA LEU A 235 0.95 -6.72 16.39
C LEU A 235 0.83 -8.23 16.66
N VAL A 236 1.94 -8.94 16.57
CA VAL A 236 1.99 -10.40 16.78
C VAL A 236 1.54 -10.80 18.18
N GLN A 237 1.85 -9.98 19.20
CA GLN A 237 1.49 -10.25 20.60
C GLN A 237 0.02 -9.96 20.94
N ALA A 238 -0.57 -8.96 20.25
CA ALA A 238 -1.90 -8.46 20.59
C ALA A 238 -3.03 -9.14 19.79
N LEU A 239 -2.78 -9.55 18.54
CA LEU A 239 -3.71 -10.36 17.76
C LEU A 239 -3.71 -11.79 18.29
N GLY A 240 -4.81 -12.24 18.82
CA GLY A 240 -4.95 -13.60 19.34
C GLY A 240 -5.26 -14.64 18.25
N PRO A 241 -5.51 -15.90 18.62
CA PRO A 241 -5.70 -17.02 17.69
C PRO A 241 -6.94 -16.92 16.78
N LYS A 242 -7.71 -15.86 16.90
CA LYS A 242 -8.82 -15.50 16.00
C LYS A 242 -8.60 -14.15 15.33
N GLY A 243 -7.51 -13.45 15.64
CA GLY A 243 -7.12 -12.21 14.99
C GLY A 243 -6.59 -12.46 13.57
N ILE A 244 -6.79 -11.53 12.68
CA ILE A 244 -6.36 -11.63 11.28
C ILE A 244 -5.64 -10.34 10.91
N LEU A 245 -4.52 -10.48 10.18
CA LEU A 245 -3.81 -9.36 9.55
C LEU A 245 -4.14 -9.32 8.06
N VAL A 246 -4.54 -8.15 7.55
CA VAL A 246 -4.63 -7.88 6.11
C VAL A 246 -3.60 -6.79 5.76
N ASN A 247 -2.72 -7.04 4.79
CA ASN A 247 -1.70 -6.07 4.37
C ASN A 247 -1.78 -5.77 2.87
N VAL A 248 -2.14 -4.53 2.53
CA VAL A 248 -2.22 -3.98 1.16
C VAL A 248 -1.28 -2.77 1.03
N ALA A 249 -0.38 -2.58 2.00
CA ALA A 249 0.48 -1.39 2.10
C ALA A 249 1.83 -1.57 1.37
N ARG A 250 2.80 -2.18 2.05
CA ARG A 250 4.12 -2.58 1.54
C ARG A 250 4.59 -3.83 2.29
N GLY A 251 5.44 -4.64 1.65
CA GLY A 251 6.01 -5.84 2.26
C GLY A 251 6.86 -5.54 3.49
N SER A 252 7.69 -4.52 3.43
CA SER A 252 8.50 -4.03 4.55
C SER A 252 7.70 -3.51 5.77
N VAL A 253 6.42 -3.79 5.81
CA VAL A 253 5.44 -3.43 6.84
C VAL A 253 5.38 -4.45 7.96
N VAL A 254 5.76 -5.67 7.68
CA VAL A 254 5.65 -6.80 8.60
C VAL A 254 6.96 -7.57 8.57
N ASP A 255 7.53 -7.86 9.72
CA ASP A 255 8.57 -8.86 9.83
C ASP A 255 7.97 -10.21 9.39
N GLU A 256 8.26 -10.60 8.14
CA GLU A 256 7.69 -11.83 7.56
C GLU A 256 8.07 -13.07 8.36
N ALA A 257 9.27 -13.11 8.95
CA ALA A 257 9.71 -14.24 9.76
C ALA A 257 8.87 -14.35 11.04
N ALA A 258 8.68 -13.23 11.75
CA ALA A 258 7.84 -13.19 12.94
C ALA A 258 6.37 -13.48 12.62
N LEU A 259 5.86 -13.02 11.49
CA LEU A 259 4.50 -13.33 11.03
C LEU A 259 4.32 -14.83 10.77
N ILE A 260 5.28 -15.46 10.08
CA ILE A 260 5.25 -16.89 9.78
C ILE A 260 5.24 -17.71 11.08
N GLU A 261 6.14 -17.38 12.02
CA GLU A 261 6.19 -18.08 13.32
C GLU A 261 4.88 -17.94 14.10
N ALA A 262 4.27 -16.76 14.08
CA ALA A 262 2.99 -16.52 14.75
C ALA A 262 1.82 -17.29 14.10
N LEU A 263 1.82 -17.42 12.78
CA LEU A 263 0.81 -18.17 12.03
C LEU A 263 0.98 -19.70 12.25
N GLU A 264 2.20 -20.22 12.18
CA GLU A 264 2.50 -21.63 12.42
C GLU A 264 2.22 -22.04 13.87
N GLY A 265 2.56 -21.15 14.82
CA GLY A 265 2.29 -21.35 16.24
C GLY A 265 0.82 -21.14 16.64
N GLY A 266 -0.05 -20.72 15.71
CA GLY A 266 -1.45 -20.42 15.99
C GLY A 266 -1.66 -19.24 16.95
N VAL A 267 -0.64 -18.38 17.09
CA VAL A 267 -0.72 -17.14 17.88
C VAL A 267 -1.72 -16.18 17.25
N ILE A 268 -1.72 -16.10 15.91
CA ILE A 268 -2.74 -15.37 15.12
C ILE A 268 -3.50 -16.33 14.21
N GLY A 269 -4.76 -16.00 13.91
CA GLY A 269 -5.68 -16.88 13.20
C GLY A 269 -5.53 -16.92 11.69
N GLY A 270 -4.86 -15.93 11.09
CA GLY A 270 -4.68 -15.87 9.64
C GLY A 270 -4.10 -14.56 9.13
N ALA A 271 -3.78 -14.53 7.84
CA ALA A 271 -3.34 -13.32 7.16
C ALA A 271 -3.91 -13.23 5.72
N ALA A 272 -3.93 -12.01 5.16
CA ALA A 272 -4.18 -11.77 3.73
C ALA A 272 -3.19 -10.70 3.25
N LEU A 273 -2.32 -11.06 2.33
CA LEU A 273 -1.17 -10.26 1.94
C LEU A 273 -1.19 -9.97 0.43
N ASP A 274 -1.12 -8.70 0.07
CA ASP A 274 -0.90 -8.23 -1.31
C ASP A 274 0.56 -7.85 -1.56
N VAL A 275 1.35 -7.73 -0.51
CA VAL A 275 2.72 -7.22 -0.55
C VAL A 275 3.65 -8.05 0.33
N PHE A 276 4.92 -8.17 -0.07
CA PHE A 276 5.93 -9.03 0.55
C PHE A 276 7.26 -8.29 0.72
N GLU A 277 8.11 -8.76 1.62
CA GLU A 277 9.38 -8.11 1.93
C GLU A 277 10.35 -8.12 0.72
N ASP A 278 10.41 -9.25 0.00
CA ASP A 278 11.32 -9.45 -1.15
C ASP A 278 10.56 -9.84 -2.43
N GLU A 279 9.67 -8.96 -2.89
CA GLU A 279 8.89 -9.20 -4.11
C GLU A 279 9.77 -9.42 -5.35
N PRO A 280 9.49 -10.43 -6.19
CA PRO A 280 8.34 -11.35 -6.16
C PRO A 280 8.58 -12.66 -5.39
N ARG A 281 9.63 -12.77 -4.60
CA ARG A 281 9.98 -13.99 -3.86
C ARG A 281 9.19 -14.08 -2.55
N VAL A 282 8.19 -14.94 -2.52
CA VAL A 282 7.38 -15.22 -1.34
C VAL A 282 7.95 -16.45 -0.62
N PRO A 283 8.19 -16.40 0.71
CA PRO A 283 8.68 -17.55 1.46
C PRO A 283 7.76 -18.77 1.32
N GLN A 284 8.35 -19.96 1.06
CA GLN A 284 7.58 -21.20 0.89
C GLN A 284 6.75 -21.52 2.14
N ARG A 285 7.30 -21.30 3.35
CA ARG A 285 6.57 -21.47 4.62
C ARG A 285 5.25 -20.68 4.64
N LEU A 286 5.23 -19.46 4.06
CA LEU A 286 4.03 -18.63 3.99
C LEU A 286 3.03 -19.18 2.96
N ILE A 287 3.54 -19.68 1.82
CA ILE A 287 2.73 -20.29 0.75
C ILE A 287 2.00 -21.54 1.24
N ASP A 288 2.64 -22.32 2.09
CA ASP A 288 2.12 -23.60 2.60
C ASP A 288 1.02 -23.43 3.67
N LEU A 289 0.85 -22.21 4.22
CA LEU A 289 -0.12 -21.96 5.27
C LEU A 289 -1.55 -21.85 4.72
N PRO A 290 -2.47 -22.76 5.06
CA PRO A 290 -3.83 -22.77 4.50
C PRO A 290 -4.69 -21.58 4.94
N GLN A 291 -4.39 -20.98 6.11
CA GLN A 291 -5.09 -19.81 6.66
C GLN A 291 -4.59 -18.48 6.10
N VAL A 292 -3.69 -18.49 5.11
CA VAL A 292 -3.14 -17.30 4.49
C VAL A 292 -3.70 -17.10 3.08
N VAL A 293 -4.11 -15.88 2.78
CA VAL A 293 -4.50 -15.41 1.44
C VAL A 293 -3.33 -14.64 0.85
N LEU A 294 -2.85 -15.02 -0.33
CA LEU A 294 -1.72 -14.39 -1.00
C LEU A 294 -2.16 -13.89 -2.38
N VAL A 295 -1.88 -12.62 -2.67
CA VAL A 295 -2.10 -12.04 -4.01
C VAL A 295 -0.87 -11.21 -4.42
N PRO A 296 -0.51 -11.16 -5.72
CA PRO A 296 0.79 -10.69 -6.18
C PRO A 296 0.82 -9.19 -6.47
N HIS A 297 0.71 -8.34 -5.44
CA HIS A 297 0.77 -6.87 -5.49
C HIS A 297 -0.19 -6.28 -6.53
N ILE A 298 -1.48 -6.59 -6.36
CA ILE A 298 -2.53 -6.23 -7.31
C ILE A 298 -3.39 -5.03 -6.86
N GLY A 299 -2.99 -4.30 -5.82
CA GLY A 299 -3.75 -3.16 -5.27
C GLY A 299 -4.17 -2.09 -6.27
N SER A 300 -3.49 -2.00 -7.42
CA SER A 300 -3.86 -1.10 -8.53
C SER A 300 -3.73 -1.80 -9.89
N ALA A 301 -3.78 -3.14 -9.94
CA ALA A 301 -3.45 -3.90 -11.14
C ALA A 301 -4.67 -4.20 -12.02
N THR A 302 -5.51 -3.22 -12.28
CA THR A 302 -6.51 -3.29 -13.36
C THR A 302 -6.01 -2.59 -14.61
N GLY A 303 -6.50 -3.02 -15.79
CA GLY A 303 -6.07 -2.42 -17.06
C GLY A 303 -6.36 -0.91 -17.12
N GLN A 304 -7.54 -0.52 -16.67
CA GLN A 304 -7.99 0.87 -16.67
C GLN A 304 -7.13 1.75 -15.73
N THR A 305 -6.90 1.29 -14.51
CA THR A 305 -6.11 2.03 -13.53
C THR A 305 -4.65 2.12 -13.93
N ARG A 306 -4.04 1.03 -14.43
CA ARG A 306 -2.65 1.05 -14.91
C ARG A 306 -2.47 1.98 -16.10
N GLN A 307 -3.45 2.06 -17.01
CA GLN A 307 -3.44 3.02 -18.12
C GLN A 307 -3.53 4.45 -17.59
N ALA A 308 -4.50 4.74 -16.72
CA ALA A 308 -4.66 6.09 -16.15
C ALA A 308 -3.41 6.54 -15.34
N MET A 309 -2.77 5.62 -14.62
CA MET A 309 -1.51 5.90 -13.94
C MET A 309 -0.38 6.21 -14.93
N ALA A 310 -0.27 5.45 -16.04
CA ALA A 310 0.75 5.67 -17.06
C ALA A 310 0.55 7.02 -17.75
N ASP A 311 -0.67 7.34 -18.13
CA ASP A 311 -1.03 8.60 -18.77
C ASP A 311 -0.73 9.80 -17.86
N LEU A 312 -1.06 9.68 -16.58
CA LEU A 312 -0.83 10.75 -15.60
C LEU A 312 0.67 10.94 -15.31
N ALA A 313 1.41 9.84 -15.09
CA ALA A 313 2.85 9.91 -14.84
C ALA A 313 3.60 10.48 -16.05
N PHE A 314 3.27 10.00 -17.26
CA PHE A 314 3.82 10.56 -18.51
C PHE A 314 3.40 12.00 -18.72
N GLY A 315 2.13 12.33 -18.45
CA GLY A 315 1.59 13.68 -18.54
C GLY A 315 2.40 14.68 -17.70
N ASN A 316 2.77 14.32 -16.46
CA ASN A 316 3.63 15.16 -15.62
C ASN A 316 4.98 15.48 -16.29
N VAL A 317 5.64 14.48 -16.85
CA VAL A 317 6.92 14.64 -17.54
C VAL A 317 6.77 15.51 -18.78
N ARG A 318 5.74 15.26 -19.58
CA ARG A 318 5.44 16.02 -20.79
C ARG A 318 5.16 17.50 -20.50
N GLU A 319 4.32 17.79 -19.52
CA GLU A 319 3.97 19.17 -19.13
C GLU A 319 5.22 19.92 -18.63
N HIS A 320 6.05 19.26 -17.81
CA HIS A 320 7.29 19.82 -17.31
C HIS A 320 8.22 20.27 -18.45
N PHE A 321 8.52 19.37 -19.40
CA PHE A 321 9.41 19.68 -20.52
C PHE A 321 8.80 20.62 -21.56
N ALA A 322 7.49 20.82 -21.53
CA ALA A 322 6.81 21.86 -22.31
C ALA A 322 6.79 23.22 -21.61
N GLY A 323 7.42 23.37 -20.44
CA GLY A 323 7.43 24.61 -19.66
C GLY A 323 6.08 24.96 -19.03
N ARG A 324 5.19 23.97 -18.87
CA ARG A 324 3.89 24.12 -18.24
C ARG A 324 3.87 23.53 -16.82
N PRO A 325 2.94 23.94 -15.97
CA PRO A 325 2.78 23.33 -14.65
C PRO A 325 2.52 21.82 -14.76
N VAL A 326 3.17 21.04 -13.90
CA VAL A 326 2.91 19.59 -13.78
C VAL A 326 1.50 19.34 -13.25
N LEU A 327 0.93 18.18 -13.59
CA LEU A 327 -0.47 17.86 -13.28
C LEU A 327 -0.66 17.50 -11.80
N THR A 328 0.31 16.79 -11.20
CA THR A 328 0.19 16.24 -9.85
C THR A 328 1.52 16.29 -9.10
N PRO A 329 1.98 17.50 -8.70
CA PRO A 329 3.13 17.63 -7.83
C PRO A 329 2.84 16.95 -6.47
N VAL A 330 3.86 16.42 -5.81
CA VAL A 330 3.71 16.03 -4.39
C VAL A 330 3.45 17.30 -3.56
N PRO A 331 2.75 17.18 -2.40
CA PRO A 331 2.38 18.35 -1.59
C PRO A 331 3.55 19.29 -1.26
N GLU A 332 4.72 18.71 -1.04
CA GLU A 332 5.96 19.44 -0.70
C GLU A 332 6.51 20.26 -1.88
N CYS A 333 6.16 19.90 -3.11
CA CYS A 333 6.56 20.58 -4.36
C CYS A 333 5.42 21.40 -4.99
N ALA A 334 4.22 21.38 -4.41
CA ALA A 334 3.11 22.18 -4.90
C ALA A 334 3.40 23.68 -4.70
N PRO A 335 3.01 24.54 -5.63
CA PRO A 335 3.07 25.99 -5.39
C PRO A 335 2.21 26.37 -4.18
N ALA A 336 2.70 27.34 -3.40
CA ALA A 336 2.05 27.82 -2.18
C ALA A 336 0.70 28.51 -2.48
#